data_a2fe56ce1ace91c88cacebb95c17a30d
#
_entry.id   a2fe56ce1ace91c88cacebb95c17a30d
#
_cell.length_a   1.000
_cell.length_b   1.000
_cell.length_c   1.000
_cell.angle_alpha   90.00
_cell.angle_beta   90.00
_cell.angle_gamma   90.00
#
_symmetry.space_group_name_H-M   'P 1'
#
loop_
_entity.id
_entity.type
_entity.pdbx_description
1 polymer ?
#
loop_
_entity_poly.entity_id
_entity_poly.type
_entity_poly.pdbx_seq_one_letter_code
_entity_poly.pdbx_strand_id
1 'polypeptide(L)'
;MFLLAFLTHTLYLADLVIQGIWNEQGFRYLKTWGDWSIAAAWVLALAYCVMLYRRSDKQIGLFLLPLILLLVALAVVFPSDSPIGKSTSTVSFWRMVHSMAMLIGTILVALGFASGVMYFVHARKLKSRLNRRWSFRLPSLEYLQKLGQSCTLGSAAAIGFGVVSGAIMNFTRDGFVAWTDRGILLT
;
A
#
# COMPACT_ATOMS: atom_id res chain seq x y z
N MET A 1 -8.10 -18.08 11.48
CA MET A 1 -8.93 -17.03 10.88
C MET A 1 -8.17 -16.15 9.90
N PHE A 2 -7.02 -15.55 10.25
CA PHE A 2 -6.26 -14.68 9.33
C PHE A 2 -5.88 -15.36 8.00
N LEU A 3 -5.39 -16.60 8.03
CA LEU A 3 -5.03 -17.35 6.81
C LEU A 3 -6.22 -17.57 5.87
N LEU A 4 -7.41 -17.81 6.41
CA LEU A 4 -8.63 -17.93 5.61
C LEU A 4 -8.98 -16.60 4.93
N ALA A 5 -8.92 -15.49 5.67
CA ALA A 5 -9.15 -14.15 5.11
C ALA A 5 -8.09 -13.80 4.03
N PHE A 6 -6.82 -14.17 4.24
CA PHE A 6 -5.78 -13.98 3.24
C PHE A 6 -6.01 -14.83 1.99
N LEU A 7 -6.50 -16.05 2.16
CA LEU A 7 -6.80 -16.97 1.06
C LEU A 7 -7.98 -16.46 0.23
N THR A 8 -9.07 -16.02 0.88
CA THR A 8 -10.22 -15.43 0.17
C THR A 8 -9.83 -14.15 -0.57
N HIS A 9 -8.97 -13.31 0.01
CA HIS A 9 -8.45 -12.10 -0.64
C HIS A 9 -7.58 -12.46 -1.86
N THR A 10 -6.74 -13.50 -1.74
CA THR A 10 -5.92 -13.99 -2.85
C THR A 10 -6.77 -14.56 -3.97
N LEU A 11 -7.82 -15.33 -3.65
CA LEU A 11 -8.75 -15.86 -4.64
C LEU A 11 -9.51 -14.75 -5.37
N TYR A 12 -9.94 -13.72 -4.65
CA TYR A 12 -10.60 -12.55 -5.24
C TYR A 12 -9.67 -11.83 -6.24
N LEU A 13 -8.41 -11.57 -5.87
CA LEU A 13 -7.46 -10.95 -6.79
C LEU A 13 -7.10 -11.86 -7.98
N ALA A 14 -7.00 -13.17 -7.75
CA ALA A 14 -6.75 -14.13 -8.82
C ALA A 14 -7.93 -14.16 -9.82
N ASP A 15 -9.16 -14.17 -9.34
CA ASP A 15 -10.36 -14.09 -10.18
C ASP A 15 -10.36 -12.79 -11.01
N LEU A 16 -10.04 -11.68 -10.40
CA LEU A 16 -9.91 -10.37 -11.05
C LEU A 16 -8.87 -10.40 -12.19
N VAL A 17 -7.73 -11.03 -11.98
CA VAL A 17 -6.67 -11.20 -12.99
C VAL A 17 -7.13 -12.16 -14.09
N ILE A 18 -7.75 -13.28 -13.73
CA ILE A 18 -8.22 -14.30 -14.69
C ILE A 18 -9.27 -13.71 -15.61
N GLN A 19 -10.30 -13.06 -15.07
CA GLN A 19 -11.33 -12.39 -15.87
C GLN A 19 -10.70 -11.42 -16.85
N GLY A 20 -9.55 -10.87 -16.48
CA GLY A 20 -8.76 -10.00 -17.26
C GLY A 20 -8.12 -10.57 -18.47
N ILE A 21 -7.50 -11.63 -18.27
CA ILE A 21 -6.83 -12.36 -19.34
C ILE A 21 -7.89 -12.84 -20.35
N TRP A 22 -9.03 -13.34 -19.88
CA TRP A 22 -10.11 -13.87 -20.73
C TRP A 22 -10.80 -12.80 -21.60
N ASN A 23 -10.91 -11.57 -21.11
CA ASN A 23 -11.62 -10.50 -21.82
C ASN A 23 -10.71 -9.67 -22.75
N GLU A 24 -9.52 -10.14 -23.10
CA GLU A 24 -8.52 -9.49 -23.95
C GLU A 24 -8.15 -8.03 -23.53
N GLN A 25 -8.47 -7.68 -22.28
CA GLN A 25 -8.28 -6.32 -21.79
C GLN A 25 -6.92 -6.12 -21.13
N GLY A 26 -6.10 -7.17 -21.02
CA GLY A 26 -4.75 -7.13 -20.45
C GLY A 26 -4.71 -6.62 -19.02
N PHE A 27 -3.65 -5.95 -18.61
CA PHE A 27 -3.46 -5.36 -17.28
C PHE A 27 -4.44 -4.20 -16.95
N ARG A 28 -5.61 -4.14 -17.58
CA ARG A 28 -6.63 -3.09 -17.40
C ARG A 28 -7.45 -3.22 -16.12
N TYR A 29 -7.10 -4.15 -15.21
CA TYR A 29 -7.92 -4.51 -14.03
C TYR A 29 -7.75 -3.61 -12.82
N LEU A 30 -6.61 -2.97 -12.68
CA LEU A 30 -6.41 -1.95 -11.67
C LEU A 30 -6.87 -0.60 -12.24
N LYS A 31 -8.17 -0.46 -12.48
CA LYS A 31 -8.76 0.75 -13.10
C LYS A 31 -9.24 1.75 -12.08
N THR A 32 -9.60 1.28 -10.90
CA THR A 32 -10.26 2.09 -9.89
C THR A 32 -9.38 2.28 -8.66
N TRP A 33 -9.63 3.33 -7.90
CA TRP A 33 -9.01 3.52 -6.59
C TRP A 33 -9.26 2.33 -5.65
N GLY A 34 -10.45 1.72 -5.75
CA GLY A 34 -10.80 0.53 -5.02
C GLY A 34 -9.86 -0.64 -5.33
N ASP A 35 -9.60 -0.91 -6.61
CA ASP A 35 -8.71 -2.00 -7.03
C ASP A 35 -7.29 -1.82 -6.49
N TRP A 36 -6.77 -0.59 -6.53
CA TRP A 36 -5.45 -0.25 -5.98
C TRP A 36 -5.41 -0.40 -4.46
N SER A 37 -6.48 0.01 -3.76
CA SER A 37 -6.58 -0.13 -2.31
C SER A 37 -6.62 -1.60 -1.89
N ILE A 38 -7.35 -2.44 -2.63
CA ILE A 38 -7.40 -3.90 -2.41
C ILE A 38 -6.02 -4.52 -2.68
N ALA A 39 -5.35 -4.14 -3.77
CA ALA A 39 -4.00 -4.62 -4.07
C ALA A 39 -2.99 -4.23 -2.97
N ALA A 40 -3.05 -2.98 -2.48
CA ALA A 40 -2.22 -2.51 -1.37
C ALA A 40 -2.51 -3.29 -0.08
N ALA A 41 -3.77 -3.53 0.24
CA ALA A 41 -4.18 -4.32 1.40
C ALA A 41 -3.64 -5.76 1.32
N TRP A 42 -3.66 -6.38 0.13
CA TRP A 42 -3.11 -7.71 -0.08
C TRP A 42 -1.59 -7.76 0.11
N VAL A 43 -0.85 -6.78 -0.43
CA VAL A 43 0.61 -6.71 -0.24
C VAL A 43 0.97 -6.50 1.23
N LEU A 44 0.22 -5.67 1.97
CA LEU A 44 0.40 -5.51 3.42
C LEU A 44 0.09 -6.80 4.18
N ALA A 45 -0.94 -7.53 3.79
CA ALA A 45 -1.27 -8.83 4.38
C ALA A 45 -0.17 -9.87 4.10
N LEU A 46 0.40 -9.86 2.89
CA LEU A 46 1.55 -10.69 2.54
C LEU A 46 2.79 -10.31 3.37
N ALA A 47 3.08 -9.02 3.52
CA ALA A 47 4.17 -8.53 4.36
C ALA A 47 4.00 -9.00 5.83
N TYR A 48 2.77 -8.95 6.34
CA TYR A 48 2.46 -9.48 7.66
C TYR A 48 2.68 -10.99 7.76
N CYS A 49 2.26 -11.78 6.75
CA CYS A 49 2.56 -13.22 6.69
C CYS A 49 4.07 -13.51 6.74
N VAL A 50 4.85 -12.77 5.94
CA VAL A 50 6.32 -12.92 5.90
C VAL A 50 6.94 -12.57 7.26
N MET A 51 6.46 -11.50 7.92
CA MET A 51 6.93 -11.12 9.25
C MET A 51 6.58 -12.18 10.30
N LEU A 52 5.36 -12.74 10.26
CA LEU A 52 4.95 -13.85 11.13
C LEU A 52 5.85 -15.09 10.95
N TYR A 53 6.15 -15.43 9.70
CA TYR A 53 6.99 -16.58 9.40
C TYR A 53 8.42 -16.40 9.91
N ARG A 54 8.99 -15.19 9.71
CA ARG A 54 10.39 -14.90 10.09
C ARG A 54 10.60 -14.68 11.58
N ARG A 55 9.63 -14.10 12.30
CA ARG A 55 9.81 -13.66 13.68
C ARG A 55 8.79 -14.18 14.70
N SER A 56 7.73 -14.87 14.26
CA SER A 56 6.66 -15.39 15.13
C SER A 56 6.02 -14.36 16.08
N ASP A 57 6.26 -13.06 15.88
CA ASP A 57 5.77 -11.97 16.72
C ASP A 57 4.34 -11.60 16.31
N LYS A 58 3.36 -12.34 16.86
CA LYS A 58 1.91 -12.13 16.61
C LYS A 58 1.43 -10.71 16.91
N GLN A 59 2.20 -9.94 17.65
CA GLN A 59 1.82 -8.60 18.10
C GLN A 59 1.94 -7.53 17.00
N ILE A 60 2.74 -7.76 15.96
CA ILE A 60 2.82 -6.88 14.78
C ILE A 60 1.44 -6.78 14.10
N GLY A 61 0.67 -7.87 14.13
CA GLY A 61 -0.69 -7.89 13.59
C GLY A 61 -1.63 -6.87 14.23
N LEU A 62 -1.46 -6.55 15.50
CA LEU A 62 -2.29 -5.55 16.18
C LEU A 62 -2.21 -4.17 15.50
N PHE A 63 -1.09 -3.87 14.86
CA PHE A 63 -0.85 -2.59 14.19
C PHE A 63 -1.11 -2.67 12.68
N LEU A 64 -0.80 -3.80 12.04
CA LEU A 64 -0.99 -3.97 10.59
C LEU A 64 -2.44 -4.33 10.22
N LEU A 65 -3.15 -5.13 11.03
CA LEU A 65 -4.53 -5.53 10.73
C LEU A 65 -5.52 -4.35 10.64
N PRO A 66 -5.52 -3.35 11.55
CA PRO A 66 -6.38 -2.17 11.40
C PRO A 66 -6.10 -1.40 10.12
N LEU A 67 -4.83 -1.34 9.69
CA LEU A 67 -4.42 -0.63 8.49
C LEU A 67 -4.89 -1.37 7.21
N ILE A 68 -4.77 -2.70 7.20
CA ILE A 68 -5.32 -3.55 6.13
C ILE A 68 -6.84 -3.38 6.05
N LEU A 69 -7.54 -3.43 7.19
CA LEU A 69 -8.99 -3.21 7.25
C LEU A 69 -9.38 -1.82 6.76
N LEU A 70 -8.61 -0.79 7.10
CA LEU A 70 -8.84 0.57 6.63
C LEU A 70 -8.74 0.65 5.10
N LEU A 71 -7.73 0.04 4.49
CA LEU A 71 -7.58 0.02 3.02
C LEU A 71 -8.73 -0.74 2.33
N VAL A 72 -9.16 -1.86 2.90
CA VAL A 72 -10.32 -2.60 2.39
C VAL A 72 -11.60 -1.78 2.54
N ALA A 73 -11.79 -1.11 3.67
CA ALA A 73 -12.94 -0.23 3.90
C ALA A 73 -12.96 0.94 2.90
N LEU A 74 -11.81 1.58 2.64
CA LEU A 74 -11.68 2.64 1.63
C LEU A 74 -12.06 2.15 0.24
N ALA A 75 -11.68 0.93 -0.13
CA ALA A 75 -12.04 0.33 -1.41
C ALA A 75 -13.55 0.16 -1.57
N VAL A 76 -14.25 -0.17 -0.49
CA VAL A 76 -15.71 -0.37 -0.49
C VAL A 76 -16.48 0.96 -0.44
N VAL A 77 -15.99 1.91 0.36
CA VAL A 77 -16.68 3.21 0.57
C VAL A 77 -16.53 4.14 -0.63
N PHE A 78 -15.41 4.05 -1.35
CA PHE A 78 -15.12 4.88 -2.52
C PHE A 78 -15.04 4.04 -3.80
N PRO A 79 -16.15 3.41 -4.24
CA PRO A 79 -16.17 2.73 -5.53
C PRO A 79 -16.01 3.79 -6.63
N SER A 80 -15.04 3.60 -7.50
CA SER A 80 -14.81 4.52 -8.62
C SER A 80 -15.53 4.01 -9.85
N ASP A 81 -16.61 4.64 -10.25
CA ASP A 81 -17.38 4.30 -11.44
C ASP A 81 -16.77 4.80 -12.76
N SER A 82 -15.63 5.49 -12.69
CA SER A 82 -15.00 6.12 -13.85
C SER A 82 -13.99 5.18 -14.52
N PRO A 83 -14.34 4.53 -15.64
CA PRO A 83 -13.34 3.80 -16.41
C PRO A 83 -12.32 4.79 -16.97
N ILE A 84 -11.04 4.52 -16.70
CA ILE A 84 -9.92 5.29 -17.23
C ILE A 84 -10.01 5.24 -18.76
N GLY A 85 -10.15 6.42 -19.41
CA GLY A 85 -10.40 6.54 -20.83
C GLY A 85 -9.41 5.83 -21.73
N LYS A 86 -9.78 5.67 -23.01
CA LYS A 86 -8.92 5.05 -24.05
C LYS A 86 -7.60 5.80 -24.14
N SER A 87 -6.51 5.07 -24.03
CA SER A 87 -5.15 5.59 -23.95
C SER A 87 -4.26 4.96 -25.05
N THR A 88 -3.34 5.72 -25.60
CA THR A 88 -2.28 5.21 -26.47
C THR A 88 -1.34 4.27 -25.70
N SER A 89 -0.61 3.39 -26.40
CA SER A 89 0.28 2.42 -25.77
C SER A 89 1.34 3.07 -24.86
N THR A 90 1.92 4.18 -25.28
CA THR A 90 2.94 4.92 -24.50
C THR A 90 2.37 5.50 -23.20
N VAL A 91 1.17 6.09 -23.26
CA VAL A 91 0.48 6.61 -22.07
C VAL A 91 0.10 5.46 -21.13
N SER A 92 -0.27 4.29 -21.66
CA SER A 92 -0.55 3.09 -20.84
C SER A 92 0.67 2.62 -20.07
N PHE A 93 1.86 2.62 -20.68
CA PHE A 93 3.10 2.25 -20.01
C PHE A 93 3.43 3.19 -18.83
N TRP A 94 3.44 4.51 -19.07
CA TRP A 94 3.73 5.49 -18.02
C TRP A 94 2.71 5.47 -16.89
N ARG A 95 1.43 5.21 -17.21
CA ARG A 95 0.38 5.03 -16.21
C ARG A 95 0.66 3.83 -15.32
N MET A 96 1.05 2.69 -15.91
CA MET A 96 1.41 1.49 -15.14
C MET A 96 2.60 1.76 -14.22
N VAL A 97 3.66 2.40 -14.72
CA VAL A 97 4.85 2.76 -13.95
C VAL A 97 4.48 3.69 -12.78
N HIS A 98 3.71 4.74 -13.06
CA HIS A 98 3.21 5.68 -12.04
C HIS A 98 2.40 4.95 -10.95
N SER A 99 1.42 4.17 -11.36
CA SER A 99 0.55 3.46 -10.43
C SER A 99 1.31 2.45 -9.56
N MET A 100 2.28 1.71 -10.14
CA MET A 100 3.12 0.79 -9.38
C MET A 100 4.03 1.53 -8.38
N ALA A 101 4.62 2.65 -8.78
CA ALA A 101 5.44 3.47 -7.91
C ALA A 101 4.63 4.03 -6.73
N MET A 102 3.42 4.54 -6.99
CA MET A 102 2.50 5.04 -5.97
C MET A 102 2.02 3.93 -5.02
N LEU A 103 1.71 2.74 -5.55
CA LEU A 103 1.34 1.57 -4.74
C LEU A 103 2.48 1.18 -3.78
N ILE A 104 3.70 1.03 -4.30
CA ILE A 104 4.88 0.71 -3.49
C ILE A 104 5.11 1.79 -2.43
N GLY A 105 5.03 3.07 -2.82
CA GLY A 105 5.16 4.21 -1.92
C GLY A 105 4.14 4.15 -0.78
N THR A 106 2.87 3.93 -1.10
CA THR A 106 1.78 3.82 -0.11
C THR A 106 2.00 2.66 0.87
N ILE A 107 2.43 1.48 0.38
CA ILE A 107 2.72 0.33 1.23
C ILE A 107 3.88 0.64 2.18
N LEU A 108 4.95 1.28 1.69
CA LEU A 108 6.09 1.66 2.51
C LEU A 108 5.73 2.73 3.55
N VAL A 109 4.89 3.72 3.21
CA VAL A 109 4.34 4.68 4.18
C VAL A 109 3.56 3.95 5.26
N ALA A 110 2.69 3.03 4.88
CA ALA A 110 1.87 2.26 5.80
C ALA A 110 2.72 1.41 6.77
N LEU A 111 3.75 0.72 6.27
CA LEU A 111 4.71 -0.04 7.09
C LEU A 111 5.55 0.89 7.98
N GLY A 112 5.99 2.02 7.46
CA GLY A 112 6.72 3.05 8.21
C GLY A 112 5.87 3.61 9.35
N PHE A 113 4.61 3.93 9.08
CA PHE A 113 3.64 4.38 10.09
C PHE A 113 3.44 3.33 11.18
N ALA A 114 3.17 2.07 10.81
CA ALA A 114 3.00 0.98 11.76
C ALA A 114 4.24 0.79 12.65
N SER A 115 5.45 0.81 12.06
CA SER A 115 6.70 0.70 12.82
C SER A 115 6.93 1.89 13.75
N GLY A 116 6.58 3.11 13.33
CA GLY A 116 6.64 4.31 14.15
C GLY A 116 5.70 4.27 15.35
N VAL A 117 4.46 3.83 15.15
CA VAL A 117 3.49 3.65 16.25
C VAL A 117 3.98 2.58 17.23
N MET A 118 4.47 1.44 16.74
CA MET A 118 5.07 0.40 17.60
C MET A 118 6.26 0.92 18.39
N TYR A 119 7.15 1.67 17.75
CA TYR A 119 8.30 2.31 18.39
C TYR A 119 7.85 3.25 19.52
N PHE A 120 6.88 4.12 19.24
CA PHE A 120 6.37 5.08 20.21
C PHE A 120 5.71 4.40 21.42
N VAL A 121 4.89 3.38 21.19
CA VAL A 121 4.26 2.59 22.27
C VAL A 121 5.33 1.89 23.10
N HIS A 122 6.35 1.31 22.46
CA HIS A 122 7.44 0.63 23.17
C HIS A 122 8.30 1.62 23.97
N ALA A 123 8.65 2.77 23.40
CA ALA A 123 9.42 3.80 24.09
C ALA A 123 8.68 4.39 25.30
N ARG A 124 7.37 4.65 25.16
CA ARG A 124 6.54 5.08 26.30
C ARG A 124 6.47 4.03 27.42
N LYS A 125 6.35 2.75 27.06
CA LYS A 125 6.32 1.65 28.02
C LYS A 125 7.62 1.56 28.81
N LEU A 126 8.77 1.77 28.19
CA LEU A 126 10.07 1.78 28.87
C LEU A 126 10.21 2.98 29.81
N LYS A 127 9.70 4.16 29.43
CA LYS A 127 9.75 5.37 30.26
C LYS A 127 8.80 5.31 31.44
N SER A 128 7.62 4.70 31.28
CA SER A 128 6.67 4.49 32.36
C SER A 128 7.08 3.23 33.13
N ARG A 129 7.65 3.37 34.33
CA ARG A 129 7.93 2.26 35.27
C ARG A 129 6.67 1.52 35.71
N LEU A 130 5.50 1.95 35.27
CA LEU A 130 4.20 1.40 35.58
C LEU A 130 3.87 0.18 34.74
N ASN A 131 3.76 -0.93 35.45
CA ASN A 131 3.03 -2.13 35.09
C ASN A 131 3.75 -3.21 34.28
N ARG A 132 4.42 -4.09 35.03
CA ARG A 132 4.96 -5.40 34.61
C ARG A 132 3.90 -6.37 34.04
N ARG A 133 2.61 -5.99 34.01
CA ARG A 133 1.50 -6.89 33.63
C ARG A 133 1.19 -6.99 32.13
N TRP A 134 1.70 -6.07 31.30
CA TRP A 134 1.47 -6.13 29.87
C TRP A 134 2.65 -6.84 29.18
N SER A 135 2.52 -8.15 29.02
CA SER A 135 3.54 -9.04 28.40
C SER A 135 3.53 -8.96 26.88
N PHE A 136 3.44 -7.77 26.29
CA PHE A 136 3.63 -7.60 24.85
C PHE A 136 5.13 -7.67 24.50
N ARG A 137 5.54 -8.73 23.80
CA ARG A 137 6.88 -8.85 23.23
C ARG A 137 6.93 -8.10 21.90
N LEU A 138 7.11 -6.79 21.94
CA LEU A 138 7.34 -6.00 20.74
C LEU A 138 8.76 -6.24 20.22
N PRO A 139 9.00 -6.09 18.90
CA PRO A 139 10.34 -6.11 18.32
C PRO A 139 11.26 -5.09 19.00
N SER A 140 12.59 -5.29 18.92
CA SER A 140 13.54 -4.35 19.50
C SER A 140 13.36 -2.93 18.95
N LEU A 141 13.57 -1.91 19.78
CA LEU A 141 13.47 -0.50 19.36
C LEU A 141 14.39 -0.18 18.18
N GLU A 142 15.59 -0.75 18.20
CA GLU A 142 16.55 -0.57 17.11
C GLU A 142 16.02 -1.13 15.77
N TYR A 143 15.38 -2.29 15.80
CA TYR A 143 14.77 -2.87 14.61
C TYR A 143 13.62 -2.00 14.08
N LEU A 144 12.74 -1.54 14.97
CA LEU A 144 11.61 -0.68 14.59
C LEU A 144 12.09 0.66 14.02
N GLN A 145 13.14 1.23 14.60
CA GLN A 145 13.76 2.45 14.09
C GLN A 145 14.37 2.24 12.71
N LYS A 146 15.17 1.20 12.50
CA LYS A 146 15.76 0.88 11.20
C LYS A 146 14.69 0.60 10.15
N LEU A 147 13.66 -0.17 10.50
CA LEU A 147 12.54 -0.45 9.62
C LEU A 147 11.83 0.84 9.23
N GLY A 148 11.49 1.70 10.19
CA GLY A 148 10.84 2.98 9.95
C GLY A 148 11.67 3.89 9.02
N GLN A 149 12.97 4.02 9.28
CA GLN A 149 13.88 4.80 8.43
C GLN A 149 13.95 4.25 7.00
N SER A 150 14.12 2.94 6.85
CA SER A 150 14.16 2.31 5.52
C SER A 150 12.85 2.48 4.75
N CYS A 151 11.71 2.33 5.44
CA CYS A 151 10.39 2.55 4.86
C CYS A 151 10.19 4.01 4.45
N THR A 152 10.61 4.97 5.26
CA THR A 152 10.51 6.41 4.95
C THR A 152 11.35 6.79 3.75
N LEU A 153 12.61 6.35 3.69
CA LEU A 153 13.48 6.60 2.53
C LEU A 153 12.95 5.93 1.28
N GLY A 154 12.54 4.67 1.38
CA GLY A 154 11.97 3.92 0.26
C GLY A 154 10.66 4.54 -0.25
N SER A 155 9.79 5.00 0.65
CA SER A 155 8.54 5.67 0.27
C SER A 155 8.78 7.00 -0.41
N ALA A 156 9.73 7.81 0.09
CA ALA A 156 10.09 9.09 -0.53
C ALA A 156 10.63 8.88 -1.95
N ALA A 157 11.50 7.88 -2.14
CA ALA A 157 12.03 7.53 -3.46
C ALA A 157 10.91 7.04 -4.41
N ALA A 158 10.04 6.13 -3.94
CA ALA A 158 8.96 5.57 -4.75
C ALA A 158 7.92 6.64 -5.14
N ILE A 159 7.51 7.49 -4.20
CA ILE A 159 6.57 8.58 -4.45
C ILE A 159 7.20 9.63 -5.38
N GLY A 160 8.46 10.01 -5.14
CA GLY A 160 9.18 10.93 -6.03
C GLY A 160 9.26 10.41 -7.46
N PHE A 161 9.59 9.13 -7.64
CA PHE A 161 9.56 8.48 -8.95
C PHE A 161 8.15 8.42 -9.54
N GLY A 162 7.14 8.18 -8.70
CA GLY A 162 5.73 8.23 -9.06
C GLY A 162 5.32 9.60 -9.60
N VAL A 163 5.70 10.68 -8.90
CA VAL A 163 5.40 12.05 -9.34
C VAL A 163 6.05 12.36 -10.69
N VAL A 164 7.33 12.00 -10.86
CA VAL A 164 8.05 12.21 -12.13
C VAL A 164 7.40 11.44 -13.27
N SER A 165 7.07 10.15 -13.06
CA SER A 165 6.40 9.34 -14.08
C SER A 165 4.99 9.85 -14.42
N GLY A 166 4.27 10.37 -13.44
CA GLY A 166 2.97 11.04 -13.64
C GLY A 166 3.08 12.32 -14.45
N ALA A 167 4.11 13.13 -14.19
CA ALA A 167 4.39 14.35 -14.97
C ALA A 167 4.72 14.01 -16.43
N ILE A 168 5.55 12.98 -16.68
CA ILE A 168 5.86 12.49 -18.03
C ILE A 168 4.59 12.00 -18.74
N MET A 169 3.74 11.26 -18.01
CA MET A 169 2.47 10.77 -18.55
C MET A 169 1.56 11.92 -18.99
N ASN A 170 1.42 12.96 -18.18
CA ASN A 170 0.60 14.14 -18.51
C ASN A 170 1.20 14.91 -19.68
N PHE A 171 2.50 15.11 -19.69
CA PHE A 171 3.18 15.78 -20.80
C PHE A 171 3.00 15.04 -22.13
N THR A 172 3.10 13.71 -22.12
CA THR A 172 2.90 12.88 -23.34
C THR A 172 1.45 12.84 -23.79
N ARG A 173 0.49 13.05 -22.88
CA ARG A 173 -0.93 13.04 -23.20
C ARG A 173 -1.42 14.40 -23.71
N ASP A 174 -1.11 15.47 -22.99
CA ASP A 174 -1.75 16.78 -23.12
C ASP A 174 -0.77 17.86 -23.63
N GLY A 175 0.52 17.53 -23.79
CA GLY A 175 1.57 18.44 -24.24
C GLY A 175 2.03 19.46 -23.20
N PHE A 176 1.40 19.50 -22.03
CA PHE A 176 1.75 20.37 -20.90
C PHE A 176 1.43 19.69 -19.57
N VAL A 177 2.07 20.14 -18.49
CA VAL A 177 1.78 19.69 -17.14
C VAL A 177 0.95 20.74 -16.43
N ALA A 178 -0.35 20.50 -16.28
CA ALA A 178 -1.28 21.39 -15.58
C ALA A 178 -1.14 21.22 -14.06
N TRP A 179 -0.13 21.86 -13.44
CA TRP A 179 0.14 21.76 -12.00
C TRP A 179 -1.02 22.20 -11.09
N THR A 180 -1.97 22.94 -11.63
CA THR A 180 -3.15 23.46 -10.91
C THR A 180 -4.41 22.62 -11.13
N ASP A 181 -4.35 21.55 -11.90
CA ASP A 181 -5.52 20.72 -12.14
C ASP A 181 -5.81 19.86 -10.89
N ARG A 182 -7.09 19.81 -10.51
CA ARG A 182 -7.55 19.01 -9.36
C ARG A 182 -7.15 17.53 -9.45
N GLY A 183 -7.07 17.00 -10.68
CA GLY A 183 -6.62 15.63 -10.92
C GLY A 183 -5.17 15.38 -10.51
N ILE A 184 -4.29 16.40 -10.57
CA ILE A 184 -2.88 16.30 -10.16
C ILE A 184 -2.72 16.55 -8.66
N LEU A 185 -3.54 17.41 -8.08
CA LEU A 185 -3.46 17.73 -6.65
C LEU A 185 -4.08 16.66 -5.75
N LEU A 186 -4.92 15.77 -6.29
CA LEU A 186 -5.62 14.71 -5.56
C LEU A 186 -5.03 13.32 -5.80
N THR A 187 -3.99 13.18 -6.64
CA THR A 187 -3.20 11.95 -6.82
C THR A 187 -1.90 12.01 -6.07
#